data_0265f001e3ed12576a3bdaa7dd04b661
#
_entry.id   0265f001e3ed12576a3bdaa7dd04b661
#
_cell.length_a   1.000
_cell.length_b   1.000
_cell.length_c   1.000
_cell.angle_alpha   90.00
_cell.angle_beta   90.00
_cell.angle_gamma   90.00
#
_symmetry.space_group_name_H-M   'P 1'
#
loop_
_entity.id
_entity.type
_entity.pdbx_description
1 polymer ?
#
loop_
_entity_poly.entity_id
_entity_poly.type
_entity_poly.pdbx_seq_one_letter_code
_entity_poly.pdbx_strand_id
1 'polypeptide(L)' 'MQQYYILTQDAKFKDILQWLDTHGQWYDVHLNRTRFTIEPGRLLTEFMLLYSEHIHTVDTSLDLLTGLSASI' A
#
# COMPACT_ATOMS: atom_id res chain seq x y z
N MET A 1 -9.01 -5.15 5.76
CA MET A 1 -7.85 -4.24 5.81
C MET A 1 -7.43 -3.91 4.38
N GLN A 2 -7.25 -2.64 4.08
CA GLN A 2 -6.92 -2.23 2.72
C GLN A 2 -5.44 -2.45 2.44
N GLN A 3 -5.14 -2.88 1.20
CA GLN A 3 -3.76 -3.09 0.78
C GLN A 3 -3.23 -1.90 0.01
N TYR A 4 -1.95 -1.67 0.17
CA TYR A 4 -1.23 -0.59 -0.50
C TYR A 4 0.02 -1.16 -1.15
N TYR A 5 0.59 -0.42 -2.08
CA TYR A 5 1.88 -0.80 -2.64
C TYR A 5 2.73 0.42 -2.94
N ILE A 6 4.04 0.20 -2.99
CA ILE A 6 5.01 1.21 -3.38
C ILE A 6 5.92 0.61 -4.45
N LEU A 7 6.31 1.45 -5.41
CA LEU A 7 7.22 1.02 -6.46
C LEU A 7 8.65 0.92 -5.91
N THR A 8 9.36 -0.11 -6.34
CA THR A 8 10.75 -0.33 -5.89
C THR A 8 11.66 0.84 -6.27
N GLN A 9 11.31 1.56 -7.34
CA GLN A 9 12.10 2.68 -7.84
C GLN A 9 11.79 3.99 -7.13
N ASP A 10 10.81 4.01 -6.24
CA ASP A 10 10.42 5.23 -5.55
C ASP A 10 11.55 5.70 -4.64
N ALA A 11 11.74 7.02 -4.59
CA ALA A 11 12.81 7.63 -3.79
C ALA A 11 12.63 7.34 -2.30
N LYS A 12 11.40 7.14 -1.83
CA LYS A 12 11.09 6.85 -0.43
C LYS A 12 10.92 5.38 -0.14
N PHE A 13 11.23 4.52 -1.10
CA PHE A 13 11.03 3.07 -0.94
C PHE A 13 11.71 2.52 0.31
N LYS A 14 12.98 2.84 0.50
CA LYS A 14 13.74 2.35 1.66
C LYS A 14 13.21 2.93 2.97
N ASP A 15 12.84 4.20 2.97
CA ASP A 15 12.30 4.85 4.16
C ASP A 15 10.98 4.21 4.57
N ILE A 16 10.13 3.91 3.61
CA ILE A 16 8.84 3.28 3.87
C ILE A 16 9.02 1.86 4.40
N LEU A 17 9.93 1.08 3.81
CA LEU A 17 10.22 -0.26 4.31
C LEU A 17 10.73 -0.21 5.75
N GLN A 18 11.61 0.72 6.05
CA GLN A 18 12.12 0.87 7.40
C GLN A 18 11.01 1.24 8.38
N TRP A 19 10.11 2.14 7.97
CA TRP A 19 8.96 2.53 8.79
C TRP A 19 8.06 1.32 9.08
N LEU A 20 7.76 0.54 8.05
CA LEU A 20 6.93 -0.66 8.20
C LEU A 20 7.57 -1.66 9.16
N ASP A 21 8.86 -1.88 9.01
CA ASP A 21 9.60 -2.82 9.85
C ASP A 21 9.65 -2.33 11.31
N THR A 22 9.89 -1.05 11.50
CA THR A 22 9.93 -0.45 12.83
C THR A 22 8.60 -0.59 13.57
N HIS A 23 7.49 -0.51 12.85
CA HIS A 23 6.15 -0.60 13.44
C HIS A 23 5.55 -2.00 13.36
N GLY A 24 6.34 -2.98 12.90
CA GLY A 24 5.89 -4.36 12.83
C GLY A 24 4.75 -4.62 11.85
N GLN A 25 4.66 -3.82 10.80
CA GLN A 25 3.61 -3.98 9.80
C GLN A 25 4.04 -4.99 8.73
N TRP A 26 3.05 -5.72 8.20
CA TRP A 26 3.32 -6.72 7.17
C TRP A 26 3.63 -6.08 5.83
N TYR A 27 4.63 -6.60 5.15
CA TYR A 27 4.90 -6.23 3.78
C TYR A 27 5.47 -7.43 3.01
N ASP A 28 5.33 -7.38 1.68
CA ASP A 28 5.77 -8.45 0.79
C ASP A 28 6.47 -7.85 -0.41
N VAL A 29 7.77 -8.10 -0.54
CA VAL A 29 8.60 -7.51 -1.58
C VAL A 29 8.50 -8.33 -2.85
N HIS A 30 8.12 -7.67 -3.94
CA HIS A 30 8.11 -8.25 -5.28
C HIS A 30 9.13 -7.54 -6.16
N LEU A 31 9.29 -8.01 -7.38
CA LEU A 31 10.33 -7.54 -8.27
C LEU A 31 10.26 -6.02 -8.53
N ASN A 32 9.06 -5.51 -8.80
CA ASN A 32 8.88 -4.12 -9.20
C ASN A 32 8.16 -3.28 -8.15
N ARG A 33 7.61 -3.92 -7.12
CA ARG A 33 6.82 -3.22 -6.12
C ARG A 33 6.78 -4.03 -4.83
N THR A 34 6.46 -3.35 -3.73
CA THR A 34 6.25 -3.97 -2.45
C THR A 34 4.82 -3.70 -2.01
N ARG A 35 4.09 -4.77 -1.75
CA ARG A 35 2.73 -4.66 -1.18
C ARG A 35 2.83 -4.63 0.34
N PHE A 36 1.96 -3.88 0.97
CA PHE A 36 1.94 -3.82 2.42
C PHE A 36 0.55 -3.48 2.91
N THR A 37 0.33 -3.75 4.20
CA THR A 37 -0.89 -3.36 4.89
C THR A 37 -0.49 -2.60 6.15
N ILE A 38 -1.35 -1.68 6.57
CA ILE A 38 -1.13 -0.92 7.79
C ILE A 38 -2.39 -1.03 8.63
N GLU A 39 -2.21 -1.30 9.91
CA GLU A 39 -3.32 -1.37 10.84
C GLU A 39 -4.09 -0.05 10.83
N PRO A 40 -5.43 -0.10 10.65
CA PRO A 40 -6.23 1.12 10.62
C PRO A 40 -6.17 1.85 11.98
N GLY A 41 -6.26 3.17 11.90
CA GLY A 41 -6.22 4.01 13.08
C GLY A 41 -5.06 5.00 13.04
N ARG A 42 -4.45 5.23 14.21
CA ARG A 42 -3.42 6.25 14.35
C ARG A 42 -2.20 5.98 13.45
N LEU A 43 -1.75 4.73 13.37
CA LEU A 43 -0.59 4.38 12.55
C LEU A 43 -0.83 4.69 11.09
N LEU A 44 -2.01 4.33 10.60
CA LEU A 44 -2.36 4.59 9.20
C LEU A 44 -2.42 6.08 8.92
N THR A 45 -3.02 6.85 9.81
CA THR A 45 -3.09 8.30 9.67
C THR A 45 -1.69 8.91 9.62
N GLU A 46 -0.83 8.51 10.53
CA GLU A 46 0.54 9.01 10.58
C GLU A 46 1.30 8.66 9.30
N PHE A 47 1.19 7.42 8.85
CA PHE A 47 1.84 6.98 7.63
C PHE A 47 1.38 7.80 6.42
N MET A 48 0.07 8.03 6.30
CA MET A 48 -0.47 8.80 5.19
C MET A 48 0.01 10.24 5.19
N LEU A 49 0.15 10.84 6.37
CA LEU A 49 0.68 12.19 6.46
C LEU A 49 2.13 12.28 5.98
N LEU A 50 2.90 11.22 6.19
CA LEU A 50 4.31 11.20 5.82
C LEU A 50 4.55 10.80 4.37
N TYR A 51 3.80 9.84 3.86
CA TYR A 51 4.15 9.15 2.62
C TYR A 51 3.02 9.01 1.61
N SER A 52 1.89 9.66 1.80
CA SER A 52 0.72 9.46 0.92
C SER A 52 1.02 9.69 -0.57
N GLU A 53 1.96 10.59 -0.89
CA GLU A 53 2.29 10.89 -2.28
C GLU A 53 3.09 9.78 -2.95
N HIS A 54 3.67 8.88 -2.16
CA HIS A 54 4.56 7.85 -2.66
C HIS A 54 3.91 6.48 -2.74
N ILE A 55 2.74 6.32 -2.13
CA ILE A 55 2.08 5.02 -2.07
C ILE A 55 0.86 4.99 -2.98
N HIS A 56 0.53 3.77 -3.39
CA HIS A 56 -0.63 3.52 -4.23
C HIS A 56 -1.55 2.54 -3.51
N THR A 57 -2.83 2.71 -3.70
CA THR A 57 -3.84 1.86 -3.10
C THR A 57 -4.22 0.77 -4.08
N VAL A 58 -4.31 -0.46 -3.58
CA VAL A 58 -4.87 -1.55 -4.38
C VAL A 58 -6.37 -1.34 -4.42
N ASP A 59 -6.91 -1.04 -5.59
CA ASP A 59 -8.31 -0.67 -5.74
C ASP A 59 -9.15 -1.91 -6.02
N THR A 60 -9.62 -2.54 -4.96
CA THR A 60 -10.51 -3.69 -5.07
C THR A 60 -11.90 -3.29 -5.55
N SER A 61 -12.29 -2.04 -5.32
CA SER A 61 -13.57 -1.53 -5.82
C SER A 61 -13.60 -1.51 -7.34
N LEU A 62 -12.49 -1.16 -7.95
CA LEU A 62 -12.38 -1.17 -9.39
C LEU A 62 -12.52 -2.58 -9.96
N ASP A 63 -11.93 -3.55 -9.30
CA ASP A 63 -12.06 -4.95 -9.69
C ASP A 63 -13.50 -5.42 -9.63
N LEU A 64 -14.23 -5.01 -8.59
CA LEU A 64 -15.65 -5.34 -8.47
C LEU A 64 -16.45 -4.72 -9.60
N LEU A 65 -16.18 -3.48 -9.94
CA LEU A 65 -16.87 -2.80 -11.05
C LEU A 65 -16.56 -3.48 -12.36
N THR A 66 -15.31 -3.87 -12.58
CA THR A 66 -14.92 -4.58 -13.78
C THR A 66 -15.63 -5.93 -13.87
N GLY A 67 -15.73 -6.63 -12.75
CA GLY A 67 -16.44 -7.89 -12.69
C GLY A 67 -17.92 -7.73 -13.02
N LEU A 68 -18.54 -6.70 -12.51
CA LEU A 68 -19.94 -6.41 -12.81
C LEU A 68 -20.14 -6.08 -14.29
N SER A 69 -19.25 -5.30 -14.85
CA SER A 69 -19.31 -4.96 -16.26
C SER A 69 -19.13 -6.20 -17.13
N ALA A 70 -18.24 -7.08 -16.74
CA ALA A 70 -18.03 -8.31 -17.48
C ALA A 70 -19.22 -9.25 -17.42
N SER A 71 -20.01 -9.19 -16.38
CA SER A 71 -21.18 -10.05 -16.23
C SER A 71 -22.41 -9.51 -16.94
N ILE A 72 -22.37 -8.29 -17.39
CA ILE A 72 -23.45 -7.69 -18.16
C ILE A 72 -23.31 -8.02 -19.64
#